data_5c528211c2b42435b84f73c86c329dbb
#
_entry.id   5c528211c2b42435b84f73c86c329dbb
#
_cell.length_a   1.000
_cell.length_b   1.000
_cell.length_c   1.000
_cell.angle_alpha   90.00
_cell.angle_beta   90.00
_cell.angle_gamma   90.00
#
_symmetry.space_group_name_H-M   'P 1'
#
loop_
_entity.id
_entity.type
_entity.pdbx_description
1 polymer ?
#
loop_
_entity_poly.entity_id
_entity_poly.type
_entity_poly.pdbx_seq_one_letter_code
_entity_poly.pdbx_strand_id
1 'polypeptide(L)'
;LLSDTHGYLDKRVLEHFADVDEIWHAGDIGSMEVLQKLREFKPTRAVYGNMDSGDVRYSLSEFYRFRVEDVNVLMTHIGGYPGKYNPWLLPMFKKETPLLFVCGHSHILKVQYDSTWQMMTMNPGAAGKQGWQVVQTLLRFVIDGDKIRDLEVIELERR
;
A
#
# COMPACT_ATOMS: atom_id res chain seq x y z
N LEU A 1 3.81 -3.85 3.39
CA LEU A 1 3.10 -2.82 2.64
C LEU A 1 4.03 -1.65 2.34
N LEU A 2 4.09 -1.25 1.09
CA LEU A 2 4.85 -0.10 0.61
C LEU A 2 4.08 0.62 -0.49
N SER A 3 4.52 1.84 -0.81
CA SER A 3 3.94 2.65 -1.89
C SER A 3 4.97 3.65 -2.41
N ASP A 4 4.68 4.22 -3.58
CA ASP A 4 5.40 5.40 -4.09
C ASP A 4 6.91 5.19 -4.20
N THR A 5 7.30 4.08 -4.82
CA THR A 5 8.70 3.75 -5.11
C THR A 5 9.27 4.59 -6.25
N HIS A 6 8.41 5.03 -7.20
CA HIS A 6 8.79 5.85 -8.35
C HIS A 6 10.07 5.37 -9.06
N GLY A 7 10.13 4.05 -9.32
CA GLY A 7 11.24 3.44 -10.04
C GLY A 7 12.49 3.15 -9.21
N TYR A 8 12.46 3.45 -7.92
CA TYR A 8 13.56 3.18 -7.00
C TYR A 8 13.17 2.18 -5.91
N LEU A 9 13.84 1.05 -5.84
CA LEU A 9 13.68 0.05 -4.79
C LEU A 9 14.96 -0.06 -3.97
N ASP A 10 14.92 0.47 -2.75
CA ASP A 10 16.03 0.33 -1.82
C ASP A 10 16.19 -1.14 -1.41
N LYS A 11 17.41 -1.67 -1.48
CA LYS A 11 17.70 -3.06 -1.11
C LYS A 11 17.28 -3.39 0.33
N ARG A 12 17.31 -2.41 1.23
CA ARG A 12 16.89 -2.57 2.62
C ARG A 12 15.40 -2.92 2.74
N VAL A 13 14.58 -2.56 1.76
CA VAL A 13 13.17 -2.96 1.71
C VAL A 13 13.06 -4.48 1.71
N LEU A 14 13.84 -5.14 0.85
CA LEU A 14 13.82 -6.60 0.76
C LEU A 14 14.36 -7.25 2.04
N GLU A 15 15.38 -6.65 2.66
CA GLU A 15 15.89 -7.14 3.95
C GLU A 15 14.81 -7.10 5.03
N HIS A 16 14.05 -6.01 5.13
CA HIS A 16 12.95 -5.88 6.09
C HIS A 16 11.74 -6.76 5.76
N PHE A 17 11.58 -7.15 4.50
CA PHE A 17 10.48 -8.02 4.06
C PHE A 17 10.90 -9.50 3.90
N ALA A 18 12.06 -9.89 4.42
CA ALA A 18 12.58 -11.25 4.23
C ALA A 18 11.67 -12.34 4.80
N ASP A 19 10.97 -12.08 5.88
CA ASP A 19 10.12 -13.03 6.58
C ASP A 19 8.61 -12.79 6.43
N VAL A 20 8.19 -11.88 5.54
CA VAL A 20 6.76 -11.71 5.24
C VAL A 20 6.28 -12.77 4.24
N ASP A 21 5.00 -13.09 4.28
CA ASP A 21 4.38 -14.07 3.37
C ASP A 21 4.08 -13.45 2.00
N GLU A 22 3.69 -12.19 1.98
CA GLU A 22 3.41 -11.47 0.74
C GLU A 22 3.67 -9.96 0.89
N ILE A 23 3.83 -9.28 -0.24
CA ILE A 23 4.09 -7.84 -0.34
C ILE A 23 2.90 -7.17 -1.00
N TRP A 24 2.48 -6.01 -0.48
CA TRP A 24 1.46 -5.16 -1.09
C TRP A 24 2.07 -3.82 -1.49
N HIS A 25 1.82 -3.39 -2.72
CA HIS A 25 2.28 -2.10 -3.24
C HIS A 25 1.09 -1.23 -3.66
N ALA A 26 0.95 -0.09 -3.02
CA ALA A 26 -0.21 0.80 -3.19
C ALA A 26 -0.06 1.83 -4.32
N GLY A 27 0.76 1.55 -5.34
CA GLY A 27 0.82 2.35 -6.56
C GLY A 27 1.99 3.32 -6.65
N ASP A 28 2.11 3.95 -7.82
CA ASP A 28 3.27 4.74 -8.23
C ASP A 28 4.57 3.94 -8.09
N ILE A 29 4.56 2.78 -8.74
CA ILE A 29 5.66 1.82 -8.76
C ILE A 29 6.83 2.41 -9.57
N GLY A 30 6.53 2.99 -10.72
CA GLY A 30 7.45 3.74 -11.56
C GLY A 30 8.18 2.94 -12.61
N SER A 31 8.36 1.63 -12.43
CA SER A 31 8.99 0.77 -13.44
C SER A 31 8.59 -0.69 -13.28
N MET A 32 8.58 -1.42 -14.39
CA MET A 32 8.41 -2.88 -14.37
C MET A 32 9.53 -3.59 -13.63
N GLU A 33 10.73 -3.04 -13.64
CA GLU A 33 11.87 -3.60 -12.91
C GLU A 33 11.59 -3.70 -11.41
N VAL A 34 11.04 -2.65 -10.80
CA VAL A 34 10.66 -2.67 -9.38
C VAL A 34 9.59 -3.73 -9.12
N LEU A 35 8.55 -3.76 -9.94
CA LEU A 35 7.46 -4.73 -9.79
C LEU A 35 7.96 -6.17 -9.93
N GLN A 36 8.81 -6.44 -10.90
CA GLN A 36 9.40 -7.76 -11.12
C GLN A 36 10.29 -8.18 -9.96
N LYS A 37 11.13 -7.29 -9.44
CA LYS A 37 11.98 -7.58 -8.27
C LYS A 37 11.15 -7.95 -7.04
N LEU A 38 10.05 -7.25 -6.81
CA LEU A 38 9.15 -7.59 -5.71
C LEU A 38 8.50 -8.95 -5.93
N ARG A 39 8.00 -9.23 -7.13
CA ARG A 39 7.35 -10.50 -7.49
C ARG A 39 8.28 -11.70 -7.42
N GLU A 40 9.53 -11.52 -7.79
CA GLU A 40 10.55 -12.57 -7.69
C GLU A 40 10.90 -12.88 -6.22
N PHE A 41 10.80 -11.87 -5.36
CA PHE A 41 11.12 -11.99 -3.94
C PHE A 41 10.01 -12.64 -3.13
N LYS A 42 8.76 -12.16 -3.28
CA LYS A 42 7.56 -12.67 -2.58
C LYS A 42 6.33 -12.53 -3.48
N PRO A 43 5.27 -13.30 -3.23
CA PRO A 43 3.97 -13.02 -3.84
C PRO A 43 3.60 -11.56 -3.60
N THR A 44 3.25 -10.84 -4.65
CA THR A 44 3.04 -9.39 -4.60
C THR A 44 1.67 -9.03 -5.14
N ARG A 45 0.89 -8.28 -4.35
CA ARG A 45 -0.35 -7.63 -4.77
C ARG A 45 -0.07 -6.16 -4.97
N ALA A 46 -0.54 -5.60 -6.08
CA ALA A 46 -0.28 -4.20 -6.40
C ALA A 46 -1.43 -3.57 -7.16
N VAL A 47 -1.52 -2.25 -7.06
CA VAL A 47 -2.33 -1.40 -7.91
C VAL A 47 -1.42 -0.43 -8.67
N TYR A 48 -1.88 0.12 -9.79
CA TYR A 48 -1.14 1.22 -10.40
C TYR A 48 -1.53 2.55 -9.75
N GLY A 49 -0.61 3.50 -9.78
CA GLY A 49 -0.84 4.88 -9.36
C GLY A 49 -0.98 5.83 -10.55
N ASN A 50 -1.23 7.10 -10.25
CA ASN A 50 -1.43 8.14 -11.28
C ASN A 50 -0.18 8.42 -12.12
N MET A 51 1.02 8.12 -11.61
CA MET A 51 2.28 8.29 -12.33
C MET A 51 2.69 7.05 -13.11
N ASP A 52 2.02 5.91 -12.90
CA ASP A 52 2.34 4.69 -13.61
C ASP A 52 1.79 4.73 -15.04
N SER A 53 2.59 4.23 -15.97
CA SER A 53 2.28 4.19 -17.39
C SER A 53 2.79 2.89 -18.02
N GLY A 54 2.46 2.67 -19.31
CA GLY A 54 2.94 1.54 -20.08
C GLY A 54 2.62 0.20 -19.44
N ASP A 55 3.61 -0.69 -19.40
CA ASP A 55 3.45 -2.07 -18.93
C ASP A 55 3.01 -2.18 -17.48
N VAL A 56 3.48 -1.29 -16.61
CA VAL A 56 3.05 -1.26 -15.20
C VAL A 56 1.54 -1.04 -15.13
N ARG A 57 1.05 -0.01 -15.81
CA ARG A 57 -0.37 0.34 -15.80
C ARG A 57 -1.23 -0.74 -16.46
N TYR A 58 -0.78 -1.33 -17.55
CA TYR A 58 -1.53 -2.38 -18.24
C TYR A 58 -1.59 -3.70 -17.47
N SER A 59 -0.60 -3.98 -16.65
CA SER A 59 -0.54 -5.24 -15.89
C SER A 59 -1.29 -5.22 -14.57
N LEU A 60 -1.79 -4.06 -14.14
CA LEU A 60 -2.42 -3.87 -12.83
C LEU A 60 -3.79 -3.21 -12.97
N SER A 61 -4.53 -3.20 -11.86
CA SER A 61 -5.82 -2.50 -11.74
C SER A 61 -5.67 -1.26 -10.88
N GLU A 62 -6.62 -0.33 -11.03
CA GLU A 62 -6.70 0.89 -10.21
C GLU A 62 -7.19 0.58 -8.79
N PHE A 63 -8.19 -0.30 -8.70
CA PHE A 63 -8.78 -0.78 -7.45
C PHE A 63 -8.56 -2.28 -7.35
N TYR A 64 -8.22 -2.76 -6.15
CA TYR A 64 -8.00 -4.17 -5.91
C TYR A 64 -8.67 -4.59 -4.62
N ARG A 65 -9.72 -5.42 -4.74
CA ARG A 65 -10.35 -6.07 -3.61
C ARG A 65 -9.83 -7.48 -3.48
N PHE A 66 -9.45 -7.84 -2.28
CA PHE A 66 -9.02 -9.20 -1.98
C PHE A 66 -9.27 -9.54 -0.53
N ARG A 67 -9.16 -10.79 -0.19
CA ARG A 67 -9.32 -11.29 1.15
C ARG A 67 -8.06 -12.02 1.58
N VAL A 68 -7.60 -11.72 2.80
CA VAL A 68 -6.56 -12.48 3.49
C VAL A 68 -7.16 -12.98 4.79
N GLU A 69 -7.24 -14.31 4.95
CA GLU A 69 -8.01 -14.94 6.02
C GLU A 69 -9.43 -14.34 6.09
N ASP A 70 -9.83 -13.75 7.21
CA ASP A 70 -11.16 -13.16 7.39
C ASP A 70 -11.17 -11.63 7.23
N VAL A 71 -10.09 -11.06 6.71
CA VAL A 71 -9.97 -9.62 6.43
C VAL A 71 -10.19 -9.35 4.95
N ASN A 72 -11.27 -8.63 4.63
CA ASN A 72 -11.45 -8.10 3.30
C ASN A 72 -10.70 -6.77 3.18
N VAL A 73 -9.95 -6.64 2.11
CA VAL A 73 -9.06 -5.50 1.83
C VAL A 73 -9.52 -4.79 0.57
N LEU A 74 -9.52 -3.48 0.60
CA LEU A 74 -9.61 -2.64 -0.59
C LEU A 74 -8.34 -1.80 -0.68
N MET A 75 -7.63 -1.91 -1.80
CA MET A 75 -6.43 -1.14 -2.08
C MET A 75 -6.62 -0.29 -3.33
N THR A 76 -6.22 0.97 -3.24
CA THR A 76 -6.14 1.91 -4.37
C THR A 76 -5.03 2.90 -4.10
N HIS A 77 -4.55 3.59 -5.14
CA HIS A 77 -3.46 4.54 -4.95
C HIS A 77 -3.95 5.87 -4.33
N ILE A 78 -4.95 6.50 -4.94
CA ILE A 78 -5.45 7.81 -4.48
C ILE A 78 -6.69 7.59 -3.61
N GLY A 79 -6.48 7.49 -2.30
CA GLY A 79 -7.55 7.14 -1.37
C GLY A 79 -8.03 8.26 -0.46
N GLY A 80 -7.13 9.14 -0.05
CA GLY A 80 -7.41 10.11 1.00
C GLY A 80 -7.26 9.53 2.40
N TYR A 81 -8.07 9.99 3.34
CA TYR A 81 -7.98 9.61 4.76
C TYR A 81 -9.33 9.81 5.44
N PRO A 82 -9.54 9.30 6.66
CA PRO A 82 -10.80 9.46 7.38
C PRO A 82 -11.26 10.92 7.43
N GLY A 83 -12.51 11.12 7.03
CA GLY A 83 -13.13 12.45 6.88
C GLY A 83 -12.88 13.14 5.55
N LYS A 84 -11.95 12.63 4.73
CA LYS A 84 -11.59 13.22 3.44
C LYS A 84 -11.14 12.16 2.42
N TYR A 85 -11.98 11.16 2.23
CA TYR A 85 -11.73 10.16 1.19
C TYR A 85 -11.95 10.72 -0.20
N ASN A 86 -11.27 10.13 -1.18
CA ASN A 86 -11.61 10.33 -2.58
C ASN A 86 -13.08 9.96 -2.79
N PRO A 87 -13.92 10.88 -3.33
CA PRO A 87 -15.37 10.65 -3.46
C PRO A 87 -15.75 9.38 -4.22
N TRP A 88 -14.92 8.90 -5.12
CA TRP A 88 -15.14 7.64 -5.85
C TRP A 88 -15.22 6.42 -4.94
N LEU A 89 -14.63 6.49 -3.75
CA LEU A 89 -14.59 5.37 -2.81
C LEU A 89 -15.88 5.22 -2.00
N LEU A 90 -16.62 6.31 -1.78
CA LEU A 90 -17.78 6.26 -0.91
C LEU A 90 -18.85 5.27 -1.37
N PRO A 91 -19.23 5.20 -2.67
CA PRO A 91 -20.13 4.14 -3.14
C PRO A 91 -19.56 2.74 -2.97
N MET A 92 -18.26 2.58 -3.12
CA MET A 92 -17.58 1.28 -2.93
C MET A 92 -17.65 0.84 -1.47
N PHE A 93 -17.42 1.75 -0.52
CA PHE A 93 -17.55 1.48 0.91
C PHE A 93 -18.99 1.13 1.30
N LYS A 94 -19.97 1.84 0.74
CA LYS A 94 -21.41 1.57 0.98
C LYS A 94 -21.81 0.19 0.47
N LYS A 95 -21.29 -0.22 -0.67
CA LYS A 95 -21.60 -1.53 -1.25
C LYS A 95 -20.99 -2.66 -0.43
N GLU A 96 -19.74 -2.55 -0.07
CA GLU A 96 -18.99 -3.51 0.74
C GLU A 96 -17.85 -2.78 1.46
N THR A 97 -18.04 -2.55 2.76
CA THR A 97 -17.03 -1.87 3.57
C THR A 97 -15.87 -2.82 3.86
N PRO A 98 -14.63 -2.47 3.48
CA PRO A 98 -13.48 -3.30 3.83
C PRO A 98 -13.18 -3.22 5.33
N LEU A 99 -12.62 -4.28 5.90
CA LEU A 99 -12.02 -4.20 7.23
C LEU A 99 -10.71 -3.42 7.20
N LEU A 100 -10.00 -3.48 6.07
CA LEU A 100 -8.74 -2.76 5.85
C LEU A 100 -8.79 -2.03 4.50
N PHE A 101 -8.61 -0.72 4.57
CA PHE A 101 -8.44 0.16 3.41
C PHE A 101 -6.99 0.61 3.31
N VAL A 102 -6.38 0.42 2.15
CA VAL A 102 -4.97 0.72 1.88
C VAL A 102 -4.84 1.69 0.72
N CYS A 103 -4.05 2.74 0.89
CA CYS A 103 -3.74 3.69 -0.17
C CYS A 103 -2.31 4.25 -0.06
N GLY A 104 -1.93 5.09 -1.01
CA GLY A 104 -0.64 5.79 -1.07
C GLY A 104 -0.81 7.24 -1.49
N HIS A 105 -0.05 7.69 -2.47
CA HIS A 105 -0.13 8.98 -3.15
C HIS A 105 0.34 10.20 -2.34
N SER A 106 -0.12 10.36 -1.11
CA SER A 106 0.22 11.54 -0.30
C SER A 106 1.68 11.56 0.17
N HIS A 107 2.37 10.41 0.11
CA HIS A 107 3.69 10.19 0.70
C HIS A 107 3.72 10.37 2.24
N ILE A 108 2.55 10.45 2.86
CA ILE A 108 2.42 10.67 4.31
C ILE A 108 2.02 9.35 4.97
N LEU A 109 2.89 8.84 5.83
CA LEU A 109 2.57 7.69 6.68
C LEU A 109 1.36 8.01 7.56
N LYS A 110 0.32 7.18 7.45
CA LYS A 110 -0.88 7.34 8.27
C LYS A 110 -1.54 6.00 8.51
N VAL A 111 -1.71 5.65 9.76
CA VAL A 111 -2.47 4.48 10.20
C VAL A 111 -3.53 4.98 11.17
N GLN A 112 -4.80 4.75 10.83
CA GLN A 112 -5.92 5.28 11.60
C GLN A 112 -7.13 4.37 11.46
N TYR A 113 -7.80 4.10 12.60
CA TYR A 113 -9.11 3.46 12.60
C TYR A 113 -10.19 4.50 12.31
N ASP A 114 -11.05 4.21 11.34
CA ASP A 114 -12.20 5.05 11.02
C ASP A 114 -13.46 4.47 11.68
N SER A 115 -13.92 5.13 12.74
CA SER A 115 -15.11 4.70 13.48
C SER A 115 -16.40 4.89 12.71
N THR A 116 -16.46 5.82 11.75
CA THR A 116 -17.62 6.04 10.89
C THR A 116 -17.89 4.84 10.00
N TRP A 117 -16.85 4.30 9.39
CA TRP A 117 -16.92 3.14 8.51
C TRP A 117 -16.56 1.82 9.20
N GLN A 118 -16.07 1.87 10.44
CA GLN A 118 -15.56 0.70 11.18
C GLN A 118 -14.50 -0.07 10.38
N MET A 119 -13.55 0.66 9.84
CA MET A 119 -12.45 0.07 9.08
C MET A 119 -11.09 0.65 9.51
N MET A 120 -10.06 -0.16 9.44
CA MET A 120 -8.68 0.29 9.57
C MET A 120 -8.23 0.92 8.25
N THR A 121 -7.53 2.05 8.32
CA THR A 121 -6.94 2.70 7.14
C THR A 121 -5.43 2.76 7.28
N MET A 122 -4.73 2.45 6.19
CA MET A 122 -3.27 2.45 6.16
C MET A 122 -2.76 3.15 4.90
N ASN A 123 -1.85 4.08 5.09
CA ASN A 123 -1.00 4.64 4.06
C ASN A 123 0.45 4.46 4.54
N PRO A 124 1.29 3.69 3.83
CA PRO A 124 2.64 3.40 4.29
C PRO A 124 3.62 4.56 4.14
N GLY A 125 3.20 5.69 3.57
CA GLY A 125 4.10 6.73 3.13
C GLY A 125 4.86 6.32 1.88
N ALA A 126 5.93 7.03 1.53
CA ALA A 126 6.70 6.74 0.34
C ALA A 126 7.93 5.89 0.63
N ALA A 127 8.08 4.78 -0.09
CA ALA A 127 9.25 3.91 -0.03
C ALA A 127 10.36 4.35 -0.99
N GLY A 128 10.07 5.28 -1.90
CA GLY A 128 11.03 5.85 -2.83
C GLY A 128 11.67 7.14 -2.35
N LYS A 129 12.39 7.78 -3.26
CA LYS A 129 13.14 9.02 -2.98
C LYS A 129 12.47 10.28 -3.51
N GLN A 130 11.40 10.14 -4.28
CA GLN A 130 10.67 11.27 -4.84
C GLN A 130 9.74 11.88 -3.78
N GLY A 131 9.67 13.21 -3.73
CA GLY A 131 8.79 13.95 -2.81
C GLY A 131 9.54 14.66 -1.70
N TRP A 132 8.77 15.22 -0.77
CA TRP A 132 9.28 16.08 0.31
C TRP A 132 9.61 15.34 1.60
N GLN A 133 9.29 14.04 1.67
CA GLN A 133 9.56 13.22 2.85
C GLN A 133 11.06 13.11 3.13
N VAL A 134 11.43 13.18 4.40
CA VAL A 134 12.83 13.10 4.84
C VAL A 134 13.30 11.67 5.07
N VAL A 135 12.37 10.75 5.27
CA VAL A 135 12.63 9.31 5.44
C VAL A 135 11.76 8.50 4.46
N GLN A 136 12.23 7.33 4.08
CA GLN A 136 11.43 6.33 3.40
C GLN A 136 10.69 5.51 4.46
N THR A 137 9.44 5.18 4.23
CA THR A 137 8.64 4.41 5.19
C THR A 137 8.01 3.18 4.57
N LEU A 138 7.88 2.15 5.39
CA LEU A 138 7.21 0.88 5.07
C LEU A 138 6.36 0.48 6.26
N LEU A 139 5.35 -0.35 6.02
CA LEU A 139 4.59 -1.00 7.09
C LEU A 139 4.74 -2.51 7.00
N ARG A 140 4.84 -3.14 8.16
CA ARG A 140 4.76 -4.58 8.34
C ARG A 140 3.68 -4.90 9.37
N PHE A 141 2.86 -5.89 9.12
CA PHE A 141 1.82 -6.32 10.04
C PHE A 141 1.41 -7.76 9.78
N VAL A 142 0.65 -8.32 10.70
CA VAL A 142 0.13 -9.69 10.61
C VAL A 142 -1.38 -9.63 10.54
N ILE A 143 -1.95 -10.43 9.63
CA ILE A 143 -3.38 -10.73 9.60
C ILE A 143 -3.56 -12.12 10.19
N ASP A 144 -4.34 -12.23 11.26
CA ASP A 144 -4.64 -13.45 11.98
C ASP A 144 -6.16 -13.56 12.18
N GLY A 145 -6.81 -14.40 11.37
CA GLY A 145 -8.27 -14.45 11.30
C GLY A 145 -8.86 -13.13 10.83
N ASP A 146 -9.60 -12.46 11.68
CA ASP A 146 -10.17 -11.12 11.44
C ASP A 146 -9.36 -10.00 12.11
N LYS A 147 -8.22 -10.32 12.70
CA LYS A 147 -7.37 -9.38 13.42
C LYS A 147 -6.19 -8.90 12.59
N ILE A 148 -5.90 -7.61 12.71
CA ILE A 148 -4.67 -6.99 12.21
C ILE A 148 -3.83 -6.68 13.45
N ARG A 149 -2.64 -7.27 13.55
CA ARG A 149 -1.78 -7.18 14.72
C ARG A 149 -0.32 -6.99 14.36
N ASP A 150 0.50 -6.70 15.34
CA ASP A 150 1.95 -6.56 15.22
C ASP A 150 2.36 -5.55 14.15
N LEU A 151 1.64 -4.43 14.09
CA LEU A 151 1.93 -3.34 13.16
C LEU A 151 3.27 -2.69 13.52
N GLU A 152 4.14 -2.65 12.53
CA GLU A 152 5.47 -2.06 12.61
C GLU A 152 5.63 -0.99 11.55
N VAL A 153 6.13 0.18 11.95
CA VAL A 153 6.61 1.22 11.02
C VAL A 153 8.12 1.04 10.87
N ILE A 154 8.56 0.90 9.63
CA ILE A 154 9.98 0.83 9.28
C ILE A 154 10.36 2.16 8.63
N GLU A 155 11.32 2.84 9.21
CA GLU A 155 11.88 4.08 8.68
C GLU A 155 13.28 3.83 8.15
N LEU A 156 13.52 4.25 6.91
CA LEU A 156 14.83 4.16 6.27
C LEU A 156 15.31 5.57 5.95
N GLU A 157 16.48 5.92 6.46
CA GLU A 157 17.10 7.20 6.11
C GLU A 157 17.31 7.29 4.61
N ARG A 158 16.99 8.42 4.02
CA ARG A 158 17.30 8.70 2.62
C ARG A 158 18.80 8.84 2.45
N ARG A 159 19.37 8.00 1.60
CA ARG A 159 20.79 8.02 1.23
C ARG A 159 20.97 8.44 -0.22
#